data_c6769b4dd95cab893962773b817c9172
#
_entry.id   c6769b4dd95cab893962773b817c9172
#
_cell.length_a   1.000
_cell.length_b   1.000
_cell.length_c   1.000
_cell.angle_alpha   90.00
_cell.angle_beta   90.00
_cell.angle_gamma   90.00
#
_symmetry.space_group_name_H-M   'P 1'
#
loop_
_entity.id
_entity.type
_entity.pdbx_description
1 polymer ?
#
loop_
_entity_poly.entity_id
_entity_poly.type
_entity_poly.pdbx_seq_one_letter_code
_entity_poly.pdbx_strand_id
1 'polypeptide(L)'
;MQRTLGPVLVALLYVSLLGLAGMAQAKPWWMRGVDSNETDFLPPDVAFRVAARVDGNVVKIRWVIADGYYLYRRKIEVKAESPDLLVSTPQLPPGTVKTDPYLGTQQVYTQQVEAVVPYSRIDAGAHPLQIKVIYQGCAEAGLCYPPITKVIFPTVGSTPVVASEPPRPWVSTAIISGACAFLLAGLVLRRGRKLDTPA
;
A
#
# COMPACT_ATOMS: atom_id res chain seq x y z
N MET A 1 58.67 28.96 -34.32
CA MET A 1 58.47 27.69 -33.49
C MET A 1 57.26 27.86 -32.60
N GLN A 2 56.07 27.61 -33.12
CA GLN A 2 54.81 27.61 -32.33
C GLN A 2 54.55 26.19 -31.81
N ARG A 3 54.75 26.02 -30.52
CA ARG A 3 54.57 24.74 -29.84
C ARG A 3 53.06 24.40 -29.74
N THR A 4 52.65 23.32 -30.37
CA THR A 4 51.30 22.74 -30.34
C THR A 4 50.99 22.12 -28.96
N LEU A 5 50.76 22.99 -27.97
CA LEU A 5 50.31 22.56 -26.61
C LEU A 5 48.82 22.28 -26.52
N GLY A 6 48.06 22.59 -27.57
CA GLY A 6 46.59 22.47 -27.58
C GLY A 6 46.03 21.03 -27.43
N PRO A 7 46.52 20.03 -28.17
CA PRO A 7 45.94 18.71 -28.13
C PRO A 7 46.20 17.95 -26.83
N VAL A 8 47.36 18.22 -26.19
CA VAL A 8 47.72 17.55 -24.93
C VAL A 8 46.87 18.06 -23.74
N LEU A 9 46.60 19.36 -23.70
CA LEU A 9 45.74 19.97 -22.68
C LEU A 9 44.30 19.50 -22.81
N VAL A 10 43.77 19.36 -24.03
CA VAL A 10 42.41 18.84 -24.27
C VAL A 10 42.31 17.36 -23.88
N ALA A 11 43.31 16.53 -24.16
CA ALA A 11 43.35 15.13 -23.76
C ALA A 11 43.39 14.95 -22.23
N LEU A 12 44.15 15.79 -21.52
CA LEU A 12 44.22 15.76 -20.06
C LEU A 12 42.89 16.18 -19.39
N LEU A 13 42.17 17.16 -19.96
CA LEU A 13 40.84 17.56 -19.52
C LEU A 13 39.83 16.46 -19.74
N TYR A 14 39.88 15.71 -20.84
CA TYR A 14 38.99 14.59 -21.10
C TYR A 14 39.20 13.42 -20.13
N VAL A 15 40.45 13.10 -19.81
CA VAL A 15 40.80 12.04 -18.85
C VAL A 15 40.36 12.41 -17.43
N SER A 16 40.45 13.67 -17.03
CA SER A 16 39.99 14.12 -15.72
C SER A 16 38.46 14.14 -15.62
N LEU A 17 37.70 14.40 -16.72
CA LEU A 17 36.27 14.35 -16.74
C LEU A 17 35.72 12.91 -16.68
N LEU A 18 36.39 11.95 -17.28
CA LEU A 18 36.04 10.53 -17.23
C LEU A 18 36.33 9.88 -15.86
N GLY A 19 37.29 10.43 -15.11
CA GLY A 19 37.62 9.94 -13.77
C GLY A 19 36.55 10.27 -12.69
N LEU A 20 35.74 11.30 -12.90
CA LEU A 20 34.66 11.67 -11.93
C LEU A 20 33.40 10.85 -12.09
N ALA A 21 33.17 10.11 -13.17
CA ALA A 21 32.01 9.30 -13.41
C ALA A 21 32.02 7.94 -12.67
N GLY A 22 33.14 7.58 -12.03
CA GLY A 22 33.36 6.29 -11.36
C GLY A 22 33.21 6.29 -9.84
N MET A 23 32.68 7.35 -9.22
CA MET A 23 32.29 7.27 -7.80
C MET A 23 31.04 6.38 -7.70
N ALA A 24 31.27 5.06 -7.69
CA ALA A 24 30.28 4.11 -7.20
C ALA A 24 29.77 4.65 -5.86
N GLN A 25 28.47 4.91 -5.79
CA GLN A 25 27.79 5.33 -4.57
C GLN A 25 27.83 4.16 -3.58
N ALA A 26 28.97 3.99 -2.90
CA ALA A 26 29.08 3.07 -1.81
C ALA A 26 28.17 3.58 -0.70
N LYS A 27 27.05 2.86 -0.45
CA LYS A 27 26.18 3.13 0.69
C LYS A 27 27.04 3.24 1.95
N PRO A 28 26.94 4.32 2.72
CA PRO A 28 27.71 4.51 3.93
C PRO A 28 27.50 3.32 4.89
N TRP A 29 28.56 2.94 5.61
CA TRP A 29 28.57 1.78 6.48
C TRP A 29 27.44 1.77 7.54
N TRP A 30 26.94 2.94 7.95
CA TRP A 30 25.82 3.09 8.87
C TRP A 30 24.46 2.80 8.20
N MET A 31 24.37 2.73 6.88
CA MET A 31 23.20 2.30 6.12
C MET A 31 23.23 0.79 5.77
N ARG A 32 24.31 0.08 6.09
CA ARG A 32 24.42 -1.37 5.80
C ARG A 32 23.58 -2.27 6.71
N GLY A 33 22.93 -1.72 7.71
CA GLY A 33 22.08 -2.47 8.63
C GLY A 33 20.58 -2.43 8.30
N VAL A 34 20.19 -1.84 7.18
CA VAL A 34 18.78 -1.64 6.78
C VAL A 34 18.46 -2.39 5.48
N ASP A 35 19.31 -3.32 5.06
CA ASP A 35 18.86 -4.38 4.15
C ASP A 35 18.11 -5.42 5.00
N SER A 36 16.96 -4.99 5.54
CA SER A 36 16.03 -5.91 6.16
C SER A 36 15.46 -6.78 5.02
N ASN A 37 15.86 -8.05 4.98
CA ASN A 37 15.02 -9.14 4.49
C ASN A 37 13.79 -9.28 5.42
N GLU A 38 13.34 -8.18 6.02
CA GLU A 38 12.08 -8.10 6.69
C GLU A 38 11.03 -8.17 5.58
N THR A 39 10.38 -9.30 5.50
CA THR A 39 9.12 -9.42 4.78
C THR A 39 8.27 -8.25 5.29
N ASP A 40 8.10 -7.19 4.47
CA ASP A 40 7.33 -6.01 4.85
C ASP A 40 5.87 -6.43 5.03
N PHE A 41 5.53 -6.82 6.27
CA PHE A 41 4.17 -7.18 6.61
C PHE A 41 3.28 -5.94 6.55
N LEU A 42 2.14 -6.07 5.88
CA LEU A 42 1.18 -4.99 5.79
C LEU A 42 0.67 -4.61 7.18
N PRO A 43 0.44 -3.33 7.45
CA PRO A 43 -0.28 -2.92 8.66
C PRO A 43 -1.65 -3.63 8.74
N PRO A 44 -2.17 -3.94 9.94
CA PRO A 44 -3.43 -4.69 10.10
C PRO A 44 -4.60 -4.09 9.32
N ASP A 45 -4.68 -2.76 9.24
CA ASP A 45 -5.75 -2.04 8.55
C ASP A 45 -5.67 -2.13 7.02
N VAL A 46 -4.49 -2.46 6.50
CA VAL A 46 -4.27 -2.70 5.07
C VAL A 46 -4.45 -4.18 4.76
N ALA A 47 -3.94 -5.07 5.62
CA ALA A 47 -4.09 -6.51 5.48
C ALA A 47 -5.55 -6.97 5.57
N PHE A 48 -6.34 -6.32 6.47
CA PHE A 48 -7.72 -6.71 6.77
C PHE A 48 -8.62 -5.48 6.77
N ARG A 49 -9.07 -5.05 5.59
CA ARG A 49 -10.01 -3.93 5.47
C ARG A 49 -11.42 -4.41 5.80
N VAL A 50 -12.09 -3.73 6.71
CA VAL A 50 -13.44 -4.07 7.16
C VAL A 50 -14.39 -2.90 6.94
N ALA A 51 -15.61 -3.23 6.48
CA ALA A 51 -16.69 -2.27 6.34
C ALA A 51 -18.02 -2.94 6.72
N ALA A 52 -19.01 -2.16 7.17
CA ALA A 52 -20.31 -2.65 7.53
C ALA A 52 -21.41 -1.79 6.92
N ARG A 53 -22.54 -2.45 6.57
CA ARG A 53 -23.75 -1.80 6.07
C ARG A 53 -24.99 -2.39 6.74
N VAL A 54 -26.01 -1.59 6.86
CA VAL A 54 -27.34 -2.02 7.31
C VAL A 54 -28.16 -2.46 6.10
N ASP A 55 -28.81 -3.59 6.23
CA ASP A 55 -29.74 -4.14 5.25
C ASP A 55 -30.98 -4.70 5.99
N GLY A 56 -32.03 -3.88 6.11
CA GLY A 56 -33.18 -4.19 6.92
C GLY A 56 -32.83 -4.37 8.41
N ASN A 57 -33.06 -5.55 8.96
CA ASN A 57 -32.76 -5.92 10.34
C ASN A 57 -31.46 -6.70 10.52
N VAL A 58 -30.56 -6.64 9.53
CA VAL A 58 -29.23 -7.26 9.60
C VAL A 58 -28.15 -6.24 9.32
N VAL A 59 -27.01 -6.40 9.96
CA VAL A 59 -25.77 -5.74 9.59
C VAL A 59 -24.94 -6.71 8.79
N LYS A 60 -24.57 -6.34 7.57
CA LYS A 60 -23.62 -7.06 6.73
C LYS A 60 -22.24 -6.49 6.93
N ILE A 61 -21.32 -7.29 7.39
CA ILE A 61 -19.93 -6.90 7.66
C ILE A 61 -19.05 -7.61 6.65
N ARG A 62 -18.31 -6.86 5.86
CA ARG A 62 -17.43 -7.39 4.83
C ARG A 62 -15.97 -7.11 5.19
N TRP A 63 -15.14 -8.15 5.11
CA TRP A 63 -13.69 -8.05 5.12
C TRP A 63 -13.16 -8.25 3.71
N VAL A 64 -12.21 -7.43 3.34
CA VAL A 64 -11.34 -7.64 2.18
C VAL A 64 -9.93 -7.90 2.73
N ILE A 65 -9.43 -9.07 2.43
CA ILE A 65 -8.19 -9.62 2.95
C ILE A 65 -7.14 -9.51 1.86
N ALA A 66 -5.98 -8.94 2.17
CA ALA A 66 -4.89 -8.82 1.22
C ALA A 66 -4.34 -10.19 0.81
N ASP A 67 -3.76 -10.28 -0.40
CA ASP A 67 -3.12 -11.50 -0.87
C ASP A 67 -1.99 -11.92 0.06
N GLY A 68 -1.90 -13.22 0.34
CA GLY A 68 -0.94 -13.76 1.30
C GLY A 68 -1.35 -13.60 2.77
N TYR A 69 -2.62 -13.22 3.04
CA TYR A 69 -3.18 -13.11 4.39
C TYR A 69 -4.45 -13.94 4.52
N TYR A 70 -4.81 -14.26 5.77
CA TYR A 70 -6.05 -14.99 6.07
C TYR A 70 -6.61 -14.61 7.44
N LEU A 71 -7.95 -14.73 7.59
CA LEU A 71 -8.68 -14.54 8.84
C LEU A 71 -9.16 -15.88 9.38
N TYR A 72 -9.09 -16.07 10.69
CA TYR A 72 -9.66 -17.24 11.35
C TYR A 72 -11.17 -17.08 11.55
N ARG A 73 -11.95 -18.00 10.99
CA ARG A 73 -13.40 -18.01 11.13
C ARG A 73 -13.86 -17.96 12.59
N ARG A 74 -13.24 -18.75 13.46
CA ARG A 74 -13.60 -18.87 14.89
C ARG A 74 -13.16 -17.65 15.73
N LYS A 75 -12.38 -16.75 15.17
CA LYS A 75 -11.89 -15.54 15.84
C LYS A 75 -12.64 -14.29 15.42
N ILE A 76 -13.72 -14.43 14.62
CA ILE A 76 -14.58 -13.32 14.25
C ILE A 76 -15.72 -13.25 15.25
N GLU A 77 -15.77 -12.13 15.99
CA GLU A 77 -16.81 -11.81 16.96
C GLU A 77 -17.41 -10.45 16.66
N VAL A 78 -18.70 -10.29 16.91
CA VAL A 78 -19.40 -9.00 16.80
C VAL A 78 -20.16 -8.76 18.08
N LYS A 79 -20.01 -7.55 18.63
CA LYS A 79 -20.68 -7.11 19.87
C LYS A 79 -21.38 -5.78 19.63
N ALA A 80 -22.45 -5.55 20.36
CA ALA A 80 -23.07 -4.23 20.42
C ALA A 80 -22.14 -3.25 21.14
N GLU A 81 -22.00 -2.05 20.61
CA GLU A 81 -21.31 -0.95 21.28
C GLU A 81 -22.33 0.12 21.75
N SER A 82 -23.43 0.28 21.02
CA SER A 82 -24.54 1.13 21.47
C SER A 82 -25.37 0.41 22.55
N PRO A 83 -25.77 1.10 23.62
CA PRO A 83 -26.49 0.49 24.77
C PRO A 83 -27.89 0.00 24.42
N ASP A 84 -28.52 0.58 23.40
CA ASP A 84 -29.85 0.25 22.88
C ASP A 84 -29.82 -0.85 21.80
N LEU A 85 -28.65 -1.42 21.51
CA LEU A 85 -28.46 -2.39 20.45
C LEU A 85 -28.27 -3.80 20.97
N LEU A 86 -29.03 -4.74 20.44
CA LEU A 86 -28.85 -6.18 20.63
C LEU A 86 -28.36 -6.78 19.31
N VAL A 87 -27.26 -7.49 19.33
CA VAL A 87 -26.72 -8.21 18.16
C VAL A 87 -26.69 -9.72 18.43
N SER A 88 -27.08 -10.48 17.42
CA SER A 88 -27.01 -11.95 17.45
C SER A 88 -25.65 -12.44 17.01
N THR A 89 -25.41 -13.73 17.19
CA THR A 89 -24.20 -14.38 16.69
C THR A 89 -24.04 -14.16 15.18
N PRO A 90 -22.85 -13.75 14.70
CA PRO A 90 -22.60 -13.56 13.28
C PRO A 90 -22.75 -14.88 12.50
N GLN A 91 -23.52 -14.84 11.43
CA GLN A 91 -23.63 -15.93 10.47
C GLN A 91 -22.52 -15.80 9.45
N LEU A 92 -21.62 -16.76 9.45
CA LEU A 92 -20.43 -16.81 8.61
C LEU A 92 -20.52 -18.00 7.65
N PRO A 93 -20.14 -17.83 6.37
CA PRO A 93 -20.06 -18.95 5.43
C PRO A 93 -19.01 -19.97 5.89
N PRO A 94 -19.02 -21.19 5.33
CA PRO A 94 -17.93 -22.13 5.55
C PRO A 94 -16.61 -21.54 5.03
N GLY A 95 -15.52 -21.72 5.78
CA GLY A 95 -14.18 -21.33 5.39
C GLY A 95 -13.39 -22.47 4.77
N THR A 96 -12.25 -22.16 4.20
CA THR A 96 -11.27 -23.16 3.75
C THR A 96 -10.55 -23.76 4.96
N VAL A 97 -10.39 -25.07 4.98
CA VAL A 97 -9.64 -25.76 6.04
C VAL A 97 -8.15 -25.56 5.82
N LYS A 98 -7.47 -25.06 6.86
CA LYS A 98 -6.02 -24.83 6.88
C LYS A 98 -5.43 -25.39 8.17
N THR A 99 -4.31 -26.09 8.08
CA THR A 99 -3.53 -26.50 9.26
C THR A 99 -2.54 -25.38 9.56
N ASP A 100 -2.72 -24.78 10.72
CA ASP A 100 -1.93 -23.67 11.22
C ASP A 100 -0.94 -24.15 12.28
N PRO A 101 0.33 -23.70 12.26
CA PRO A 101 1.34 -24.12 13.25
C PRO A 101 1.00 -23.76 14.69
N TYR A 102 0.21 -22.69 14.90
CA TYR A 102 -0.09 -22.16 16.22
C TYR A 102 -1.45 -22.62 16.77
N LEU A 103 -2.44 -22.79 15.89
CA LEU A 103 -3.84 -23.05 16.28
C LEU A 103 -4.35 -24.40 15.77
N GLY A 104 -3.52 -25.21 15.10
CA GLY A 104 -3.89 -26.48 14.52
C GLY A 104 -4.85 -26.33 13.33
N THR A 105 -5.71 -27.32 13.10
CA THR A 105 -6.65 -27.32 11.98
C THR A 105 -7.77 -26.31 12.22
N GLN A 106 -7.87 -25.28 11.39
CA GLN A 106 -8.83 -24.20 11.48
C GLN A 106 -9.54 -23.95 10.15
N GLN A 107 -10.71 -23.32 10.20
CA GLN A 107 -11.34 -22.72 9.03
C GLN A 107 -10.87 -21.27 8.90
N VAL A 108 -10.43 -20.90 7.71
CA VAL A 108 -9.90 -19.56 7.40
C VAL A 108 -10.61 -18.98 6.18
N TYR A 109 -10.53 -17.66 6.07
CA TYR A 109 -10.97 -16.91 4.89
C TYR A 109 -9.76 -16.21 4.27
N THR A 110 -9.69 -16.26 2.95
CA THR A 110 -8.77 -15.52 2.11
C THR A 110 -9.56 -14.60 1.18
N GLN A 111 -8.97 -13.56 0.63
CA GLN A 111 -9.57 -12.59 -0.30
C GLN A 111 -10.73 -11.80 0.31
N GLN A 112 -11.89 -12.42 0.53
CA GLN A 112 -13.04 -11.72 1.13
C GLN A 112 -13.96 -12.66 1.88
N VAL A 113 -14.65 -12.10 2.88
CA VAL A 113 -15.76 -12.76 3.59
C VAL A 113 -16.81 -11.74 4.00
N GLU A 114 -18.07 -12.12 4.00
CA GLU A 114 -19.17 -11.32 4.53
C GLU A 114 -19.85 -12.11 5.66
N ALA A 115 -20.03 -11.44 6.80
CA ALA A 115 -20.82 -11.91 7.91
C ALA A 115 -22.18 -11.23 7.89
N VAL A 116 -23.24 -11.98 8.16
CA VAL A 116 -24.60 -11.46 8.36
C VAL A 116 -24.92 -11.52 9.85
N VAL A 117 -25.21 -10.35 10.44
CA VAL A 117 -25.46 -10.19 11.87
C VAL A 117 -26.87 -9.65 12.09
N PRO A 118 -27.81 -10.48 12.49
CA PRO A 118 -29.12 -9.98 12.90
C PRO A 118 -29.01 -9.07 14.12
N TYR A 119 -29.75 -7.98 14.10
CA TYR A 119 -29.80 -7.05 15.21
C TYR A 119 -31.20 -6.56 15.50
N SER A 120 -31.44 -6.08 16.72
CA SER A 120 -32.64 -5.37 17.12
C SER A 120 -32.26 -4.17 17.98
N ARG A 121 -33.13 -3.17 18.00
CA ARG A 121 -33.02 -2.02 18.89
C ARG A 121 -34.10 -2.05 19.95
N ILE A 122 -33.72 -1.68 21.18
CA ILE A 122 -34.63 -1.53 22.30
C ILE A 122 -35.39 -0.20 22.13
N ASP A 123 -34.67 0.87 21.74
CA ASP A 123 -35.22 2.19 21.48
C ASP A 123 -34.91 2.65 20.05
N ALA A 124 -35.94 3.06 19.32
CA ALA A 124 -35.81 3.50 17.94
C ALA A 124 -35.18 4.88 17.88
N GLY A 125 -33.86 4.96 17.68
CA GLY A 125 -33.20 6.18 17.24
C GLY A 125 -32.46 7.01 18.29
N ALA A 126 -32.35 6.54 19.54
CA ALA A 126 -31.66 7.29 20.60
C ALA A 126 -30.15 7.47 20.36
N HIS A 127 -29.49 6.49 19.73
CA HIS A 127 -28.06 6.48 19.51
C HIS A 127 -27.69 6.04 18.08
N PRO A 128 -26.57 6.50 17.51
CA PRO A 128 -26.07 5.97 16.24
C PRO A 128 -25.79 4.46 16.39
N LEU A 129 -26.03 3.71 15.32
CA LEU A 129 -25.72 2.29 15.29
C LEU A 129 -24.22 2.08 15.36
N GLN A 130 -23.72 1.50 16.45
CA GLN A 130 -22.30 1.20 16.65
C GLN A 130 -22.12 -0.28 16.97
N ILE A 131 -21.26 -0.93 16.25
CA ILE A 131 -20.86 -2.32 16.49
C ILE A 131 -19.36 -2.42 16.73
N LYS A 132 -18.99 -3.27 17.68
CA LYS A 132 -17.61 -3.66 17.92
C LYS A 132 -17.33 -4.97 17.22
N VAL A 133 -16.37 -4.97 16.31
CA VAL A 133 -15.94 -6.14 15.57
C VAL A 133 -14.55 -6.54 16.03
N ILE A 134 -14.40 -7.80 16.44
CA ILE A 134 -13.14 -8.38 16.89
C ILE A 134 -12.79 -9.49 15.92
N TYR A 135 -11.56 -9.52 15.43
CA TYR A 135 -11.09 -10.55 14.52
C TYR A 135 -9.57 -10.75 14.63
N GLN A 136 -9.11 -11.91 14.17
CA GLN A 136 -7.68 -12.23 14.15
C GLN A 136 -7.31 -12.90 12.85
N GLY A 137 -6.15 -12.55 12.33
CA GLY A 137 -5.59 -13.13 11.11
C GLY A 137 -4.07 -13.16 11.14
N CYS A 138 -3.50 -13.84 10.15
CA CYS A 138 -2.07 -14.01 9.98
C CYS A 138 -1.68 -13.78 8.52
N ALA A 139 -0.40 -13.45 8.31
CA ALA A 139 0.26 -13.56 7.02
C ALA A 139 0.70 -15.00 6.79
N GLU A 140 0.60 -15.50 5.57
CA GLU A 140 1.10 -16.83 5.21
C GLU A 140 2.62 -16.97 5.40
N ALA A 141 3.32 -15.83 5.36
CA ALA A 141 4.76 -15.74 5.64
C ALA A 141 5.10 -15.92 7.14
N GLY A 142 4.11 -16.23 8.03
CA GLY A 142 4.34 -16.66 9.39
C GLY A 142 4.10 -15.60 10.49
N LEU A 143 3.69 -14.37 10.16
CA LEU A 143 3.31 -13.37 11.16
C LEU A 143 1.84 -13.49 11.52
N CYS A 144 1.52 -13.69 12.81
CA CYS A 144 0.16 -13.60 13.33
C CYS A 144 -0.05 -12.28 14.07
N TYR A 145 -1.12 -11.56 13.69
CA TYR A 145 -1.52 -10.34 14.39
C TYR A 145 -2.22 -10.67 15.70
N PRO A 146 -2.07 -9.84 16.73
CA PRO A 146 -2.93 -9.92 17.90
C PRO A 146 -4.40 -9.68 17.50
N PRO A 147 -5.39 -10.05 18.34
CA PRO A 147 -6.79 -9.75 18.08
C PRO A 147 -7.00 -8.25 17.80
N ILE A 148 -7.57 -7.95 16.63
CA ILE A 148 -7.84 -6.60 16.17
C ILE A 148 -9.27 -6.25 16.57
N THR A 149 -9.44 -5.08 17.19
CA THR A 149 -10.76 -4.56 17.59
C THR A 149 -11.06 -3.29 16.83
N LYS A 150 -12.24 -3.22 16.19
CA LYS A 150 -12.73 -2.04 15.46
C LYS A 150 -14.14 -1.70 15.91
N VAL A 151 -14.38 -0.42 16.18
CA VAL A 151 -15.74 0.13 16.31
C VAL A 151 -16.14 0.68 14.96
N ILE A 152 -17.27 0.21 14.43
CA ILE A 152 -17.74 0.54 13.08
C ILE A 152 -19.13 1.17 13.20
N PHE A 153 -19.38 2.18 12.39
CA PHE A 153 -20.67 2.81 12.16
C PHE A 153 -21.21 2.29 10.83
N PRO A 154 -22.13 1.31 10.82
CA PRO A 154 -22.66 0.77 9.58
C PRO A 154 -23.40 1.84 8.78
N THR A 155 -23.14 1.90 7.47
CA THR A 155 -23.84 2.80 6.55
C THR A 155 -25.20 2.23 6.15
N VAL A 156 -26.20 3.09 5.97
CA VAL A 156 -27.52 2.69 5.48
C VAL A 156 -27.55 2.74 3.96
N GLY A 157 -27.89 1.62 3.32
CA GLY A 157 -28.43 1.63 1.96
C GLY A 157 -27.49 1.76 0.76
N SER A 158 -26.18 1.57 0.89
CA SER A 158 -25.29 1.41 -0.28
C SER A 158 -24.28 0.29 -0.05
N THR A 159 -23.86 -0.35 -1.13
CA THR A 159 -22.75 -1.30 -1.10
C THR A 159 -21.56 -0.60 -0.42
N PRO A 160 -20.97 -1.14 0.65
CA PRO A 160 -19.80 -0.51 1.24
C PRO A 160 -18.74 -0.41 0.16
N VAL A 161 -18.46 0.82 -0.27
CA VAL A 161 -17.28 1.09 -1.06
C VAL A 161 -16.12 0.91 -0.07
N VAL A 162 -15.55 -0.30 -0.04
CA VAL A 162 -14.20 -0.45 0.50
C VAL A 162 -13.36 0.42 -0.41
N ALA A 163 -12.93 1.57 0.11
CA ALA A 163 -12.15 2.50 -0.66
C ALA A 163 -10.98 1.72 -1.29
N SER A 164 -11.11 1.40 -2.56
CA SER A 164 -9.96 1.01 -3.35
C SER A 164 -9.05 2.23 -3.31
N GLU A 165 -7.90 2.09 -2.72
CA GLU A 165 -6.85 3.10 -2.81
C GLU A 165 -6.75 3.50 -4.29
N PRO A 166 -6.90 4.81 -4.62
CA PRO A 166 -6.78 5.22 -6.02
C PRO A 166 -5.41 4.72 -6.49
N PRO A 167 -5.31 4.16 -7.71
CA PRO A 167 -4.03 3.75 -8.25
C PRO A 167 -3.11 4.93 -8.11
N ARG A 168 -2.02 4.77 -7.35
CA ARG A 168 -0.99 5.80 -7.22
C ARG A 168 -0.60 6.19 -8.64
N PRO A 169 -0.77 7.45 -9.05
CA PRO A 169 -0.28 7.84 -10.35
C PRO A 169 1.22 7.56 -10.31
N TRP A 170 1.65 6.50 -11.02
CA TRP A 170 3.06 6.28 -11.30
C TRP A 170 3.48 7.46 -12.19
N VAL A 171 3.90 8.53 -11.55
CA VAL A 171 4.44 9.68 -12.24
C VAL A 171 5.77 9.20 -12.83
N SER A 172 5.73 8.80 -14.10
CA SER A 172 6.93 8.55 -14.87
C SER A 172 7.77 9.82 -14.85
N THR A 173 8.75 9.88 -13.95
CA THR A 173 9.80 10.91 -13.91
C THR A 173 10.73 10.87 -15.14
N ALA A 174 10.35 10.13 -16.19
CA ALA A 174 11.17 9.94 -17.38
C ALA A 174 11.02 11.02 -18.45
N ILE A 175 10.14 12.02 -18.30
CA ILE A 175 9.88 12.98 -19.40
C ILE A 175 10.63 14.32 -19.25
N ILE A 176 11.25 14.62 -18.11
CA ILE A 176 11.92 15.94 -17.92
C ILE A 176 13.37 15.97 -18.42
N SER A 177 14.04 14.84 -18.60
CA SER A 177 15.43 14.82 -19.09
C SER A 177 15.61 15.05 -20.60
N GLY A 178 14.58 14.83 -21.41
CA GLY A 178 14.68 14.97 -22.87
C GLY A 178 14.55 16.41 -23.39
N ALA A 179 13.76 17.25 -22.75
CA ALA A 179 13.49 18.60 -23.23
C ALA A 179 14.63 19.58 -23.02
N CYS A 180 15.41 19.45 -21.94
CA CYS A 180 16.58 20.31 -21.68
C CYS A 180 17.75 20.05 -22.64
N ALA A 181 17.97 18.81 -23.08
CA ALA A 181 19.05 18.47 -24.00
C ALA A 181 18.84 19.06 -25.40
N PHE A 182 17.60 19.10 -25.88
CA PHE A 182 17.28 19.69 -27.19
C PHE A 182 17.38 21.22 -27.22
N LEU A 183 17.07 21.91 -26.13
CA LEU A 183 17.17 23.35 -26.06
C LEU A 183 18.63 23.83 -26.01
N LEU A 184 19.53 23.11 -25.35
CA LEU A 184 20.97 23.43 -25.31
C LEU A 184 21.67 23.14 -26.64
N ALA A 185 21.31 22.04 -27.33
CA ALA A 185 21.86 21.74 -28.67
C ALA A 185 21.43 22.78 -29.71
N GLY A 186 20.18 23.28 -29.66
CA GLY A 186 19.66 24.32 -30.53
C GLY A 186 20.35 25.68 -30.35
N LEU A 187 20.78 25.99 -29.11
CA LEU A 187 21.44 27.26 -28.81
C LEU A 187 22.88 27.28 -29.29
N VAL A 188 23.59 26.15 -29.21
CA VAL A 188 24.99 26.01 -29.70
C VAL A 188 25.05 26.10 -31.22
N LEU A 189 24.09 25.47 -31.92
CA LEU A 189 24.03 25.52 -33.40
C LEU A 189 23.67 26.92 -33.95
N ARG A 190 22.92 27.71 -33.18
CA ARG A 190 22.57 29.10 -33.58
C ARG A 190 23.75 30.08 -33.42
N ARG A 191 24.69 29.83 -32.50
CA ARG A 191 25.86 30.66 -32.29
C ARG A 191 26.98 30.42 -33.32
N GLY A 192 27.03 29.22 -33.93
CA GLY A 192 28.04 28.88 -34.97
C GLY A 192 27.77 29.49 -36.35
N ARG A 193 26.59 30.09 -36.61
CA ARG A 193 26.21 30.54 -37.95
C ARG A 193 26.32 32.06 -38.18
N LYS A 194 27.07 32.78 -37.32
CA LYS A 194 27.21 34.25 -37.42
C LYS A 194 28.63 34.75 -37.71
N LEU A 195 29.51 33.91 -38.20
CA LEU A 195 30.91 34.29 -38.46
C LEU A 195 31.37 33.90 -39.87
N ASP A 196 30.55 34.08 -40.90
CA ASP A 196 31.06 34.08 -42.30
C ASP A 196 30.24 35.03 -43.12
N THR A 197 30.67 36.30 -43.18
CA THR A 197 30.35 37.21 -44.27
C THR A 197 31.65 37.95 -44.62
N PRO A 198 32.34 37.60 -45.72
CA PRO A 198 33.39 38.44 -46.29
C PRO A 198 32.82 39.60 -47.08
N ALA A 199 33.53 40.68 -47.08
CA ALA A 199 33.33 41.94 -47.81
C ALA A 199 33.33 41.77 -49.31
#